data_bac8d449455302cdfc0229bea8dedc09
#
_entry.id   bac8d449455302cdfc0229bea8dedc09
#
_cell.length_a   1.000
_cell.length_b   1.000
_cell.length_c   1.000
_cell.angle_alpha   90.00
_cell.angle_beta   90.00
_cell.angle_gamma   90.00
#
_symmetry.space_group_name_H-M   'P 1'
#
loop_
_entity.id
_entity.type
_entity.pdbx_description
1 polymer ?
#
loop_
_entity_poly.entity_id
_entity_poly.type
_entity_poly.pdbx_seq_one_letter_code
_entity_poly.pdbx_strand_id
1 'polypeptide(L)'
;AAIVHLHMRDDNGAGVMDPVKFYETIKLIRKNYPDCDVIINCTSSGDNRVSDDSPYGNAVRMLHHANVPGIEMGTFDAGTFNWGIPGGIFSNSPTFLTTLGNLYQERNIKPEFEVFDMGMIRAVGVYWKKGIVKAPLHFQLCLGVVGGLAATPADVQDMLAYIQRLQAEGNLPKEVTVSGFGIGKGHLPVMFSALANGCHIRVGMEDNVVYGYDKEGKKILANNLMLVERAARAVEAYGNEVATSAEAREML
;
A
#
# COMPACT_ATOMS: atom_id res chain seq x y z
N ALA A 1 10.45 3.68 10.49
CA ALA A 1 9.27 3.09 9.85
C ALA A 1 9.10 1.65 10.32
N ALA A 2 7.86 1.23 10.58
CA ALA A 2 7.56 -0.13 11.01
C ALA A 2 7.42 -1.12 9.84
N ILE A 3 7.02 -0.62 8.67
CA ILE A 3 6.76 -1.39 7.46
C ILE A 3 7.56 -0.80 6.30
N VAL A 4 8.13 -1.63 5.45
CA VAL A 4 8.71 -1.24 4.16
C VAL A 4 7.94 -1.90 3.03
N HIS A 5 7.45 -1.07 2.09
CA HIS A 5 6.78 -1.52 0.88
C HIS A 5 7.78 -1.57 -0.28
N LEU A 6 7.83 -2.69 -1.00
CA LEU A 6 8.87 -3.00 -1.97
C LEU A 6 8.32 -3.23 -3.38
N HIS A 7 8.89 -2.52 -4.34
CA HIS A 7 8.82 -2.79 -5.78
C HIS A 7 10.20 -3.16 -6.31
N MET A 8 10.25 -4.10 -7.25
CA MET A 8 11.49 -4.49 -7.91
C MET A 8 11.63 -3.85 -9.29
N ARG A 9 12.86 -3.55 -9.69
CA ARG A 9 13.19 -3.03 -11.01
C ARG A 9 14.31 -3.85 -11.64
N ASP A 10 14.29 -3.97 -12.97
CA ASP A 10 15.40 -4.50 -13.73
C ASP A 10 16.56 -3.49 -13.84
N ASP A 11 17.64 -3.89 -14.49
CA ASP A 11 18.84 -3.06 -14.64
C ASP A 11 18.63 -1.84 -15.55
N ASN A 12 17.52 -1.79 -16.29
CA ASN A 12 17.08 -0.64 -17.09
C ASN A 12 16.10 0.26 -16.32
N GLY A 13 15.78 -0.07 -15.08
CA GLY A 13 14.84 0.67 -14.23
C GLY A 13 13.36 0.36 -14.50
N ALA A 14 13.03 -0.61 -15.35
CA ALA A 14 11.66 -1.05 -15.56
C ALA A 14 11.17 -1.92 -14.39
N GLY A 15 9.89 -1.77 -14.01
CA GLY A 15 9.27 -2.59 -12.98
C GLY A 15 9.24 -4.06 -13.38
N VAL A 16 9.51 -4.96 -12.43
CA VAL A 16 9.50 -6.41 -12.64
C VAL A 16 8.94 -7.16 -11.44
N MET A 17 8.32 -8.32 -11.69
CA MET A 17 7.78 -9.22 -10.68
C MET A 17 8.69 -10.43 -10.48
N ASP A 18 10.00 -10.22 -10.43
CA ASP A 18 11.02 -11.26 -10.34
C ASP A 18 11.22 -11.72 -8.88
N PRO A 19 10.86 -12.97 -8.51
CA PRO A 19 11.04 -13.50 -7.16
C PRO A 19 12.48 -13.47 -6.66
N VAL A 20 13.47 -13.62 -7.56
CA VAL A 20 14.89 -13.58 -7.18
C VAL A 20 15.27 -12.19 -6.66
N LYS A 21 14.84 -11.13 -7.34
CA LYS A 21 15.10 -9.75 -6.90
C LYS A 21 14.43 -9.44 -5.56
N PHE A 22 13.20 -9.90 -5.33
CA PHE A 22 12.55 -9.79 -4.02
C PHE A 22 13.34 -10.52 -2.93
N TYR A 23 13.71 -11.76 -3.17
CA TYR A 23 14.49 -12.58 -2.22
C TYR A 23 15.83 -11.94 -1.87
N GLU A 24 16.63 -11.53 -2.88
CA GLU A 24 17.94 -10.91 -2.65
C GLU A 24 17.81 -9.55 -1.92
N THR A 25 16.79 -8.76 -2.21
CA THR A 25 16.53 -7.50 -1.51
C THR A 25 16.22 -7.74 -0.04
N ILE A 26 15.30 -8.66 0.27
CA ILE A 26 14.96 -9.01 1.66
C ILE A 26 16.18 -9.54 2.41
N LYS A 27 16.95 -10.42 1.79
CA LYS A 27 18.18 -10.97 2.34
C LYS A 27 19.22 -9.88 2.63
N LEU A 28 19.38 -8.90 1.73
CA LEU A 28 20.28 -7.77 1.94
C LEU A 28 19.82 -6.87 3.09
N ILE A 29 18.53 -6.60 3.22
CA ILE A 29 17.97 -5.83 4.35
C ILE A 29 18.33 -6.54 5.65
N ARG A 30 18.02 -7.82 5.79
CA ARG A 30 18.26 -8.61 7.02
C ARG A 30 19.76 -8.79 7.33
N LYS A 31 20.58 -8.94 6.29
CA LYS A 31 22.05 -9.09 6.43
C LYS A 31 22.72 -7.79 6.89
N ASN A 32 22.37 -6.67 6.27
CA ASN A 32 23.05 -5.39 6.52
C ASN A 32 22.51 -4.68 7.76
N TYR A 33 21.30 -5.00 8.18
CA TYR A 33 20.62 -4.42 9.33
C TYR A 33 20.00 -5.53 10.20
N PRO A 34 20.84 -6.34 10.89
CA PRO A 34 20.36 -7.52 11.63
C PRO A 34 19.41 -7.16 12.79
N ASP A 35 19.53 -5.97 13.35
CA ASP A 35 18.65 -5.46 14.40
C ASP A 35 17.37 -4.80 13.87
N CYS A 36 17.24 -4.69 12.55
CA CYS A 36 16.07 -4.12 11.88
C CYS A 36 15.05 -5.22 11.60
N ASP A 37 13.99 -5.28 12.38
CA ASP A 37 12.89 -6.24 12.23
C ASP A 37 11.71 -5.70 11.42
N VAL A 38 11.95 -4.68 10.58
CA VAL A 38 10.93 -4.04 9.73
C VAL A 38 10.08 -5.08 8.99
N ILE A 39 8.76 -4.88 9.00
CA ILE A 39 7.81 -5.73 8.29
C ILE A 39 8.04 -5.57 6.78
N ILE A 40 8.20 -6.68 6.10
CA ILE A 40 8.38 -6.71 4.63
C ILE A 40 7.01 -6.82 3.97
N ASN A 41 6.61 -5.77 3.29
CA ASN A 41 5.42 -5.71 2.45
C ASN A 41 5.85 -5.70 0.97
N CYS A 42 5.36 -6.63 0.18
CA CYS A 42 5.69 -6.71 -1.24
C CYS A 42 4.47 -6.40 -2.10
N THR A 43 4.70 -5.63 -3.17
CA THR A 43 3.66 -5.31 -4.14
C THR A 43 3.15 -6.57 -4.87
N SER A 44 1.88 -6.60 -5.25
CA SER A 44 1.31 -7.54 -6.23
C SER A 44 1.26 -6.94 -7.64
N SER A 45 1.91 -5.78 -7.86
CA SER A 45 1.94 -5.05 -9.13
C SER A 45 3.33 -4.50 -9.44
N GLY A 46 3.46 -3.69 -10.51
CA GLY A 46 4.71 -3.00 -10.83
C GLY A 46 5.31 -3.39 -12.18
N ASP A 47 4.85 -4.46 -12.80
CA ASP A 47 5.21 -4.85 -14.16
C ASP A 47 3.99 -4.71 -15.08
N ASN A 48 3.96 -3.67 -15.88
CA ASN A 48 2.84 -3.39 -16.79
C ASN A 48 2.65 -4.48 -17.88
N ARG A 49 3.66 -5.33 -18.12
CA ARG A 49 3.61 -6.42 -19.11
C ARG A 49 2.74 -7.60 -18.65
N VAL A 50 2.45 -7.68 -17.36
CA VAL A 50 1.70 -8.78 -16.75
C VAL A 50 0.45 -8.31 -15.98
N SER A 51 0.04 -7.08 -16.18
CA SER A 51 -1.15 -6.49 -15.51
C SER A 51 -2.41 -6.54 -16.40
N ASP A 52 -2.51 -7.54 -17.26
CA ASP A 52 -3.54 -7.72 -18.29
C ASP A 52 -4.66 -8.71 -17.90
N ASP A 53 -4.65 -9.20 -16.65
CA ASP A 53 -5.57 -10.23 -16.13
C ASP A 53 -5.53 -11.59 -16.87
N SER A 54 -4.48 -11.84 -17.64
CA SER A 54 -4.23 -13.15 -18.22
C SER A 54 -3.84 -14.17 -17.13
N PRO A 55 -4.11 -15.48 -17.32
CA PRO A 55 -3.65 -16.51 -16.37
C PRO A 55 -2.14 -16.48 -16.12
N TYR A 56 -1.36 -16.17 -17.14
CA TYR A 56 0.10 -16.02 -17.03
C TYR A 56 0.47 -14.77 -16.21
N GLY A 57 -0.09 -13.61 -16.53
CA GLY A 57 0.17 -12.37 -15.82
C GLY A 57 -0.21 -12.47 -14.34
N ASN A 58 -1.37 -13.02 -14.06
CA ASN A 58 -1.85 -13.25 -12.69
C ASN A 58 -0.92 -14.19 -11.90
N ALA A 59 -0.43 -15.26 -12.50
CA ALA A 59 0.52 -16.16 -11.87
C ALA A 59 1.86 -15.48 -11.57
N VAL A 60 2.41 -14.71 -12.51
CA VAL A 60 3.66 -13.95 -12.34
C VAL A 60 3.54 -12.93 -11.21
N ARG A 61 2.43 -12.22 -11.11
CA ARG A 61 2.16 -11.22 -10.05
C ARG A 61 2.13 -11.82 -8.64
N MET A 62 1.85 -13.11 -8.50
CA MET A 62 1.77 -13.82 -7.22
C MET A 62 3.03 -14.63 -6.89
N LEU A 63 3.94 -14.82 -7.85
CA LEU A 63 5.02 -15.83 -7.77
C LEU A 63 5.97 -15.61 -6.59
N HIS A 64 6.32 -14.35 -6.29
CA HIS A 64 7.19 -14.03 -5.16
C HIS A 64 6.48 -14.24 -3.82
N HIS A 65 5.19 -13.92 -3.69
CA HIS A 65 4.41 -14.22 -2.48
C HIS A 65 4.30 -15.73 -2.24
N ALA A 66 4.24 -16.52 -3.30
CA ALA A 66 4.20 -18.00 -3.19
C ALA A 66 5.53 -18.61 -2.76
N ASN A 67 6.68 -18.01 -3.13
CA ASN A 67 7.97 -18.70 -3.09
C ASN A 67 9.05 -18.00 -2.26
N VAL A 68 8.92 -16.71 -1.96
CA VAL A 68 9.97 -15.95 -1.26
C VAL A 68 9.68 -15.93 0.24
N PRO A 69 10.58 -16.45 1.08
CA PRO A 69 10.43 -16.41 2.53
C PRO A 69 10.66 -14.99 3.07
N GLY A 70 10.04 -14.69 4.22
CA GLY A 70 10.22 -13.42 4.93
C GLY A 70 9.32 -12.28 4.45
N ILE A 71 8.42 -12.52 3.49
CA ILE A 71 7.32 -11.61 3.15
C ILE A 71 6.25 -11.79 4.22
N GLU A 72 5.93 -10.72 4.93
CA GLU A 72 4.93 -10.70 6.01
C GLU A 72 3.61 -10.05 5.55
N MET A 73 3.69 -9.10 4.61
CA MET A 73 2.54 -8.40 4.01
C MET A 73 2.62 -8.42 2.49
N GLY A 74 1.47 -8.26 1.86
CA GLY A 74 1.39 -8.10 0.41
C GLY A 74 0.23 -7.21 0.02
N THR A 75 0.38 -6.43 -1.06
CA THR A 75 -0.70 -5.56 -1.50
C THR A 75 -1.84 -6.34 -2.13
N PHE A 76 -3.04 -5.87 -1.85
CA PHE A 76 -4.29 -6.35 -2.40
C PHE A 76 -5.04 -5.14 -2.95
N ASP A 77 -4.77 -4.80 -4.22
CA ASP A 77 -5.43 -3.71 -4.92
C ASP A 77 -6.88 -4.12 -5.20
N ALA A 78 -7.83 -3.57 -4.46
CA ALA A 78 -9.16 -4.16 -4.28
C ALA A 78 -10.13 -3.97 -5.47
N GLY A 79 -9.62 -3.66 -6.68
CA GLY A 79 -10.42 -3.51 -7.89
C GLY A 79 -9.62 -3.07 -9.11
N THR A 80 -10.28 -3.08 -10.24
CA THR A 80 -9.72 -2.64 -11.54
C THR A 80 -10.00 -1.16 -11.74
N PHE A 81 -9.01 -0.39 -12.20
CA PHE A 81 -9.15 1.05 -12.45
C PHE A 81 -8.22 1.56 -13.55
N ASN A 82 -8.47 2.78 -14.03
CA ASN A 82 -7.63 3.48 -15.00
C ASN A 82 -6.46 4.15 -14.28
N TRP A 83 -5.23 3.77 -14.65
CA TRP A 83 -4.04 4.26 -13.95
C TRP A 83 -3.71 5.73 -14.25
N GLY A 84 -3.82 6.18 -15.50
CA GLY A 84 -3.42 7.54 -15.89
C GLY A 84 -3.82 7.95 -17.31
N ILE A 85 -3.36 9.16 -17.75
CA ILE A 85 -3.56 9.71 -19.09
C ILE A 85 -2.20 10.21 -19.64
N PRO A 86 -1.65 9.66 -20.75
CA PRO A 86 -2.03 8.38 -21.34
C PRO A 86 -1.69 7.26 -20.36
N GLY A 87 -2.51 6.27 -20.27
CA GLY A 87 -2.35 5.19 -19.30
C GLY A 87 -3.07 3.94 -19.74
N GLY A 88 -3.00 2.94 -18.92
CA GLY A 88 -3.64 1.66 -19.10
C GLY A 88 -4.68 1.36 -18.03
N ILE A 89 -5.32 0.23 -18.22
CA ILE A 89 -6.16 -0.38 -17.18
C ILE A 89 -5.24 -1.19 -16.26
N PHE A 90 -5.34 -0.94 -14.96
CA PHE A 90 -4.74 -1.81 -13.97
C PHE A 90 -5.79 -2.85 -13.56
N SER A 91 -5.61 -4.08 -14.07
CA SER A 91 -6.61 -5.13 -13.94
C SER A 91 -6.43 -5.93 -12.66
N ASN A 92 -7.46 -5.95 -11.81
CA ASN A 92 -7.56 -6.76 -10.60
C ASN A 92 -8.95 -7.41 -10.59
N SER A 93 -9.12 -8.47 -11.38
CA SER A 93 -10.41 -9.18 -11.48
C SER A 93 -10.77 -9.88 -10.18
N PRO A 94 -12.06 -10.15 -9.94
CA PRO A 94 -12.50 -10.96 -8.81
C PRO A 94 -11.84 -12.36 -8.77
N THR A 95 -11.51 -12.94 -9.91
CA THR A 95 -10.80 -14.22 -10.01
C THR A 95 -9.38 -14.09 -9.48
N PHE A 96 -8.63 -13.10 -9.96
CA PHE A 96 -7.28 -12.80 -9.46
C PHE A 96 -7.28 -12.54 -7.96
N LEU A 97 -8.15 -11.65 -7.49
CA LEU A 97 -8.23 -11.26 -6.06
C LEU A 97 -8.64 -12.43 -5.15
N THR A 98 -9.52 -13.32 -5.62
CA THR A 98 -9.86 -14.54 -4.88
C THR A 98 -8.65 -15.46 -4.74
N THR A 99 -7.91 -15.67 -5.83
CA THR A 99 -6.70 -16.51 -5.82
C THR A 99 -5.61 -15.91 -4.93
N LEU A 100 -5.39 -14.60 -5.03
CA LEU A 100 -4.41 -13.86 -4.23
C LEU A 100 -4.75 -13.93 -2.73
N GLY A 101 -6.01 -13.71 -2.36
CA GLY A 101 -6.46 -13.77 -0.98
C GLY A 101 -6.30 -15.17 -0.36
N ASN A 102 -6.60 -16.22 -1.11
CA ASN A 102 -6.38 -17.60 -0.69
C ASN A 102 -4.88 -17.89 -0.50
N LEU A 103 -4.04 -17.47 -1.46
CA LEU A 103 -2.57 -17.60 -1.35
C LEU A 103 -2.04 -16.90 -0.10
N TYR A 104 -2.51 -15.69 0.20
CA TYR A 104 -2.09 -14.95 1.39
C TYR A 104 -2.47 -15.70 2.67
N GLN A 105 -3.66 -16.30 2.73
CA GLN A 105 -4.02 -17.13 3.89
C GLN A 105 -3.13 -18.38 4.02
N GLU A 106 -2.85 -19.08 2.92
CA GLU A 106 -1.97 -20.27 2.90
C GLU A 106 -0.54 -19.95 3.34
N ARG A 107 -0.05 -18.75 3.01
CA ARG A 107 1.32 -18.30 3.31
C ARG A 107 1.43 -17.49 4.57
N ASN A 108 0.33 -17.23 5.29
CA ASN A 108 0.27 -16.35 6.44
C ASN A 108 0.79 -14.94 6.13
N ILE A 109 0.44 -14.43 4.93
CA ILE A 109 0.76 -13.06 4.49
C ILE A 109 -0.43 -12.18 4.81
N LYS A 110 -0.17 -11.04 5.45
CA LYS A 110 -1.18 -10.04 5.77
C LYS A 110 -1.52 -9.21 4.53
N PRO A 111 -2.78 -9.15 4.07
CA PRO A 111 -3.17 -8.24 2.99
C PRO A 111 -3.09 -6.78 3.43
N GLU A 112 -2.45 -5.92 2.64
CA GLU A 112 -2.63 -4.48 2.65
C GLU A 112 -3.65 -4.14 1.56
N PHE A 113 -4.86 -3.72 1.97
CA PHE A 113 -5.93 -3.41 1.02
C PHE A 113 -5.74 -2.02 0.44
N GLU A 114 -5.11 -1.93 -0.72
CA GLU A 114 -5.00 -0.69 -1.46
C GLU A 114 -6.34 -0.36 -2.10
N VAL A 115 -6.93 0.78 -1.69
CA VAL A 115 -8.26 1.23 -2.12
C VAL A 115 -8.17 2.63 -2.70
N PHE A 116 -8.60 2.75 -3.93
CA PHE A 116 -8.52 3.97 -4.74
C PHE A 116 -9.87 4.71 -4.79
N ASP A 117 -10.94 4.04 -4.40
CA ASP A 117 -12.30 4.59 -4.31
C ASP A 117 -13.14 3.86 -3.25
N MET A 118 -14.36 4.34 -3.02
CA MET A 118 -15.28 3.76 -2.04
C MET A 118 -15.80 2.38 -2.44
N GLY A 119 -15.93 2.10 -3.73
CA GLY A 119 -16.38 0.80 -4.24
C GLY A 119 -15.41 -0.31 -3.88
N MET A 120 -14.11 0.00 -3.88
CA MET A 120 -13.06 -0.93 -3.47
C MET A 120 -13.11 -1.25 -1.97
N ILE A 121 -13.40 -0.27 -1.11
CA ILE A 121 -13.63 -0.51 0.34
C ILE A 121 -14.79 -1.51 0.53
N ARG A 122 -15.88 -1.31 -0.21
CA ARG A 122 -17.02 -2.23 -0.18
C ARG A 122 -16.66 -3.62 -0.70
N ALA A 123 -15.85 -3.71 -1.75
CA ALA A 123 -15.40 -4.98 -2.31
C ALA A 123 -14.58 -5.79 -1.29
N VAL A 124 -13.69 -5.17 -0.52
CA VAL A 124 -12.96 -5.82 0.58
C VAL A 124 -13.92 -6.44 1.59
N GLY A 125 -15.01 -5.74 1.95
CA GLY A 125 -16.07 -6.29 2.82
C GLY A 125 -16.74 -7.54 2.24
N VAL A 126 -16.91 -7.62 0.92
CA VAL A 126 -17.45 -8.82 0.26
C VAL A 126 -16.45 -9.97 0.36
N TYR A 127 -15.16 -9.73 0.12
CA TYR A 127 -14.12 -10.77 0.26
C TYR A 127 -14.00 -11.26 1.71
N TRP A 128 -14.10 -10.35 2.69
CA TRP A 128 -14.14 -10.73 4.11
C TRP A 128 -15.32 -11.62 4.44
N LYS A 129 -16.54 -11.25 4.05
CA LYS A 129 -17.75 -12.06 4.28
C LYS A 129 -17.69 -13.43 3.62
N LYS A 130 -16.96 -13.56 2.52
CA LYS A 130 -16.73 -14.85 1.84
C LYS A 130 -15.58 -15.67 2.45
N GLY A 131 -14.89 -15.15 3.47
CA GLY A 131 -13.75 -15.82 4.10
C GLY A 131 -12.48 -15.87 3.24
N ILE A 132 -12.42 -15.08 2.15
CA ILE A 132 -11.25 -14.98 1.26
C ILE A 132 -10.14 -14.15 1.92
N VAL A 133 -10.52 -13.19 2.76
CA VAL A 133 -9.60 -12.41 3.61
C VAL A 133 -10.13 -12.40 5.05
N LYS A 134 -9.22 -12.19 6.03
CA LYS A 134 -9.55 -12.26 7.46
C LYS A 134 -9.26 -10.94 8.17
N ALA A 135 -10.04 -10.65 9.22
CA ALA A 135 -9.77 -9.56 10.13
C ALA A 135 -8.52 -9.86 11.01
N PRO A 136 -7.84 -8.82 11.53
CA PRO A 136 -8.07 -7.39 11.29
C PRO A 136 -7.90 -7.01 9.81
N LEU A 137 -8.58 -5.98 9.32
CA LEU A 137 -8.36 -5.48 7.94
C LEU A 137 -7.48 -4.22 7.98
N HIS A 138 -6.45 -4.17 7.14
CA HIS A 138 -5.59 -2.99 7.01
C HIS A 138 -5.84 -2.30 5.67
N PHE A 139 -6.51 -1.15 5.70
CA PHE A 139 -6.75 -0.33 4.50
C PHE A 139 -5.62 0.67 4.28
N GLN A 140 -5.16 0.74 3.03
CA GLN A 140 -4.29 1.79 2.53
C GLN A 140 -5.09 2.67 1.57
N LEU A 141 -5.41 3.90 1.99
CA LEU A 141 -6.09 4.88 1.14
C LEU A 141 -5.11 5.44 0.11
N CYS A 142 -5.31 5.11 -1.16
CA CYS A 142 -4.41 5.46 -2.27
C CYS A 142 -5.06 6.57 -3.12
N LEU A 143 -4.70 7.83 -2.86
CA LEU A 143 -5.40 8.98 -3.43
C LEU A 143 -4.59 9.71 -4.50
N GLY A 144 -5.25 10.12 -5.59
CA GLY A 144 -4.65 10.97 -6.62
C GLY A 144 -4.35 10.27 -7.95
N VAL A 145 -4.75 9.02 -8.14
CA VAL A 145 -4.75 8.38 -9.47
C VAL A 145 -5.98 8.79 -10.27
N VAL A 146 -5.87 8.81 -11.62
CA VAL A 146 -6.95 9.28 -12.51
C VAL A 146 -8.23 8.46 -12.36
N GLY A 147 -8.12 7.16 -12.17
CA GLY A 147 -9.27 6.27 -12.02
C GLY A 147 -9.78 6.10 -10.59
N GLY A 148 -9.29 6.89 -9.63
CA GLY A 148 -9.67 6.87 -8.23
C GLY A 148 -10.11 8.24 -7.72
N LEU A 149 -10.18 8.40 -6.40
CA LEU A 149 -10.49 9.66 -5.74
C LEU A 149 -9.29 10.62 -5.79
N ALA A 150 -9.57 11.91 -5.67
CA ALA A 150 -8.53 12.93 -5.66
C ALA A 150 -7.73 12.89 -4.34
N ALA A 151 -6.47 13.35 -4.39
CA ALA A 151 -5.62 13.42 -3.20
C ALA A 151 -5.92 14.68 -2.38
N THR A 152 -7.09 14.71 -1.74
CA THR A 152 -7.53 15.83 -0.90
C THR A 152 -7.89 15.39 0.53
N PRO A 153 -7.83 16.30 1.52
CA PRO A 153 -8.33 16.02 2.87
C PRO A 153 -9.81 15.61 2.92
N ALA A 154 -10.65 16.15 2.02
CA ALA A 154 -12.07 15.82 1.94
C ALA A 154 -12.26 14.36 1.54
N ASP A 155 -11.52 13.88 0.52
CA ASP A 155 -11.61 12.48 0.08
C ASP A 155 -11.15 11.50 1.18
N VAL A 156 -10.14 11.88 1.99
CA VAL A 156 -9.75 11.09 3.19
C VAL A 156 -10.93 10.96 4.15
N GLN A 157 -11.60 12.08 4.46
CA GLN A 157 -12.77 12.09 5.37
C GLN A 157 -13.92 11.23 4.84
N ASP A 158 -14.22 11.37 3.55
CA ASP A 158 -15.31 10.62 2.92
C ASP A 158 -15.05 9.10 2.95
N MET A 159 -13.81 8.67 2.67
CA MET A 159 -13.44 7.25 2.76
C MET A 159 -13.51 6.72 4.20
N LEU A 160 -13.05 7.48 5.19
CA LEU A 160 -13.13 7.11 6.60
C LEU A 160 -14.60 7.01 7.07
N ALA A 161 -15.43 7.99 6.71
CA ALA A 161 -16.86 7.94 7.00
C ALA A 161 -17.55 6.73 6.34
N TYR A 162 -17.11 6.37 5.14
CA TYR A 162 -17.63 5.19 4.44
C TYR A 162 -17.24 3.88 5.15
N ILE A 163 -15.98 3.75 5.59
CA ILE A 163 -15.53 2.59 6.40
C ILE A 163 -16.41 2.47 7.67
N GLN A 164 -16.59 3.56 8.43
CA GLN A 164 -17.40 3.59 9.64
C GLN A 164 -18.84 3.19 9.36
N ARG A 165 -19.44 3.67 8.27
CA ARG A 165 -20.79 3.28 7.85
C ARG A 165 -20.88 1.78 7.55
N LEU A 166 -19.92 1.22 6.80
CA LEU A 166 -19.92 -0.21 6.49
C LEU A 166 -19.72 -1.08 7.74
N GLN A 167 -18.95 -0.61 8.74
CA GLN A 167 -18.82 -1.27 10.04
C GLN A 167 -20.14 -1.25 10.80
N ALA A 168 -20.82 -0.11 10.85
CA ALA A 168 -22.12 0.03 11.50
C ALA A 168 -23.19 -0.86 10.87
N GLU A 169 -23.13 -1.05 9.56
CA GLU A 169 -24.01 -1.94 8.79
C GLU A 169 -23.62 -3.43 8.89
N GLY A 170 -22.51 -3.78 9.57
CA GLY A 170 -21.96 -5.13 9.62
C GLY A 170 -21.40 -5.62 8.27
N ASN A 171 -21.02 -4.71 7.38
CA ASN A 171 -20.40 -4.99 6.08
C ASN A 171 -18.87 -4.99 6.12
N LEU A 172 -18.27 -4.51 7.20
CA LEU A 172 -16.87 -4.66 7.57
C LEU A 172 -16.77 -5.13 9.03
N PRO A 173 -15.66 -5.80 9.43
CA PRO A 173 -15.40 -6.12 10.83
C PRO A 173 -15.12 -4.86 11.64
N LYS A 174 -15.09 -4.97 12.97
CA LYS A 174 -14.71 -3.85 13.85
C LYS A 174 -13.21 -3.60 13.83
N GLU A 175 -12.44 -4.66 13.69
CA GLU A 175 -10.98 -4.67 13.69
C GLU A 175 -10.47 -4.18 12.33
N VAL A 176 -10.32 -2.85 12.22
CA VAL A 176 -9.83 -2.17 11.01
C VAL A 176 -8.77 -1.16 11.42
N THR A 177 -7.64 -1.19 10.73
CA THR A 177 -6.64 -0.13 10.74
C THR A 177 -6.60 0.57 9.38
N VAL A 178 -6.23 1.83 9.36
CA VAL A 178 -6.20 2.64 8.13
C VAL A 178 -4.86 3.37 8.04
N SER A 179 -4.28 3.35 6.87
CA SER A 179 -3.15 4.17 6.46
C SER A 179 -3.53 5.02 5.24
N GLY A 180 -2.83 6.10 4.96
CA GLY A 180 -3.13 6.93 3.79
C GLY A 180 -1.93 7.61 3.18
N PHE A 181 -1.94 7.72 1.86
CA PHE A 181 -1.01 8.54 1.09
C PHE A 181 -1.68 9.21 -0.10
N GLY A 182 -1.08 10.31 -0.55
CA GLY A 182 -1.49 11.04 -1.74
C GLY A 182 -0.38 11.11 -2.77
N ILE A 183 -0.72 10.96 -4.04
CA ILE A 183 0.22 11.02 -5.16
C ILE A 183 0.55 12.47 -5.50
N GLY A 184 1.83 12.72 -5.76
CA GLY A 184 2.33 13.99 -6.26
C GLY A 184 2.00 15.17 -5.33
N LYS A 185 1.26 16.18 -5.81
CA LYS A 185 0.91 17.38 -5.03
C LYS A 185 0.01 17.10 -3.82
N GLY A 186 -0.73 15.99 -3.84
CA GLY A 186 -1.59 15.54 -2.74
C GLY A 186 -0.84 14.90 -1.58
N HIS A 187 0.45 14.65 -1.71
CA HIS A 187 1.27 13.95 -0.73
C HIS A 187 1.14 14.53 0.69
N LEU A 188 1.44 15.82 0.89
CA LEU A 188 1.36 16.44 2.21
C LEU A 188 -0.08 16.62 2.72
N PRO A 189 -1.03 17.16 1.92
CA PRO A 189 -2.41 17.25 2.34
C PRO A 189 -3.01 15.95 2.85
N VAL A 190 -2.80 14.83 2.13
CA VAL A 190 -3.30 13.52 2.54
C VAL A 190 -2.57 13.01 3.77
N MET A 191 -1.22 13.08 3.80
CA MET A 191 -0.43 12.64 4.94
C MET A 191 -0.88 13.32 6.25
N PHE A 192 -1.02 14.65 6.26
CA PHE A 192 -1.47 15.39 7.44
C PHE A 192 -2.95 15.13 7.78
N SER A 193 -3.81 14.95 6.78
CA SER A 193 -5.20 14.58 7.01
C SER A 193 -5.33 13.19 7.62
N ALA A 194 -4.59 12.20 7.11
CA ALA A 194 -4.55 10.85 7.68
C ALA A 194 -4.09 10.88 9.14
N LEU A 195 -2.97 11.56 9.43
CA LEU A 195 -2.44 11.71 10.78
C LEU A 195 -3.46 12.37 11.72
N ALA A 196 -4.11 13.47 11.29
CA ALA A 196 -5.11 14.19 12.09
C ALA A 196 -6.37 13.35 12.39
N ASN A 197 -6.63 12.31 11.62
CA ASN A 197 -7.73 11.38 11.84
C ASN A 197 -7.32 10.09 12.57
N GLY A 198 -6.12 10.04 13.14
CA GLY A 198 -5.62 8.87 13.86
C GLY A 198 -5.25 7.69 12.96
N CYS A 199 -5.06 7.94 11.67
CA CYS A 199 -4.60 6.93 10.72
C CYS A 199 -3.07 6.85 10.71
N HIS A 200 -2.56 5.70 10.25
CA HIS A 200 -1.16 5.56 9.87
C HIS A 200 -0.88 6.32 8.57
N ILE A 201 0.39 6.52 8.26
CA ILE A 201 0.80 7.26 7.06
C ILE A 201 1.84 6.45 6.27
N ARG A 202 1.76 6.55 4.95
CA ARG A 202 2.76 6.01 4.02
C ARG A 202 3.44 7.16 3.29
N VAL A 203 4.76 7.07 3.12
CA VAL A 203 5.58 7.99 2.34
C VAL A 203 6.64 7.22 1.55
N GLY A 204 6.94 7.66 0.35
CA GLY A 204 7.98 7.05 -0.48
C GLY A 204 8.10 7.71 -1.85
N MET A 205 9.21 7.41 -2.55
CA MET A 205 9.47 7.95 -3.89
C MET A 205 8.56 7.33 -4.96
N GLU A 206 7.91 6.22 -4.67
CA GLU A 206 6.86 5.68 -5.52
C GLU A 206 5.70 6.67 -5.67
N ASP A 207 5.32 7.32 -4.56
CA ASP A 207 4.14 8.17 -4.47
C ASP A 207 4.45 9.63 -4.81
N ASN A 208 5.66 10.10 -4.45
CA ASN A 208 6.06 11.49 -4.66
C ASN A 208 7.58 11.65 -4.76
N VAL A 209 8.05 12.26 -5.85
CA VAL A 209 9.48 12.55 -6.12
C VAL A 209 9.87 14.00 -5.84
N VAL A 210 8.94 14.85 -5.38
CA VAL A 210 9.19 16.25 -5.08
C VAL A 210 9.10 16.48 -3.57
N TYR A 211 10.23 16.81 -2.94
CA TYR A 211 10.27 17.13 -1.51
C TYR A 211 9.64 18.50 -1.20
N GLY A 212 9.88 19.47 -2.04
CA GLY A 212 9.40 20.84 -1.89
C GLY A 212 9.89 21.74 -3.02
N TYR A 213 9.86 23.04 -2.75
CA TYR A 213 10.34 24.06 -3.67
C TYR A 213 11.28 25.01 -2.92
N ASP A 214 12.31 25.48 -3.59
CA ASP A 214 13.19 26.53 -3.06
C ASP A 214 12.53 27.94 -3.16
N LYS A 215 13.26 28.96 -2.74
CA LYS A 215 12.77 30.34 -2.75
C LYS A 215 12.51 30.88 -4.16
N GLU A 216 13.16 30.31 -5.15
CA GLU A 216 13.01 30.64 -6.57
C GLU A 216 11.89 29.82 -7.24
N GLY A 217 11.21 28.91 -6.50
CA GLY A 217 10.15 28.04 -7.02
C GLY A 217 10.65 26.80 -7.77
N LYS A 218 11.94 26.49 -7.71
CA LYS A 218 12.52 25.30 -8.32
C LYS A 218 12.27 24.08 -7.44
N LYS A 219 11.96 22.93 -8.08
CA LYS A 219 11.71 21.68 -7.38
C LYS A 219 12.96 21.18 -6.64
N ILE A 220 12.78 20.83 -5.37
CA ILE A 220 13.74 20.05 -4.57
C ILE A 220 13.30 18.59 -4.70
N LEU A 221 14.16 17.74 -5.28
CA LEU A 221 13.85 16.31 -5.43
C LEU A 221 13.94 15.60 -4.09
N ALA A 222 13.04 14.65 -3.88
CA ALA A 222 13.01 13.81 -2.69
C ALA A 222 13.97 12.62 -2.83
N ASN A 223 14.36 12.07 -1.70
CA ASN A 223 14.75 10.68 -1.54
C ASN A 223 13.95 10.05 -0.39
N ASN A 224 13.98 8.73 -0.26
CA ASN A 224 13.18 8.03 0.75
C ASN A 224 13.53 8.48 2.18
N LEU A 225 14.81 8.71 2.48
CA LEU A 225 15.24 9.16 3.81
C LEU A 225 14.59 10.50 4.18
N MET A 226 14.64 11.49 3.28
CA MET A 226 14.04 12.82 3.50
C MET A 226 12.53 12.71 3.77
N LEU A 227 11.83 11.82 3.03
CA LEU A 227 10.38 11.64 3.18
C LEU A 227 10.05 10.97 4.52
N VAL A 228 10.78 9.92 4.90
CA VAL A 228 10.60 9.20 6.17
C VAL A 228 10.92 10.09 7.37
N GLU A 229 12.01 10.86 7.33
CA GLU A 229 12.34 11.82 8.39
C GLU A 229 11.28 12.90 8.58
N ARG A 230 10.72 13.40 7.46
CA ARG A 230 9.60 14.35 7.53
C ARG A 230 8.38 13.73 8.18
N ALA A 231 8.03 12.51 7.79
CA ALA A 231 6.89 11.78 8.34
C ALA A 231 7.07 11.52 9.84
N ALA A 232 8.24 11.06 10.26
CA ALA A 232 8.54 10.84 11.68
C ALA A 232 8.40 12.12 12.50
N ARG A 233 9.00 13.23 12.03
CA ARG A 233 8.86 14.54 12.68
C ARG A 233 7.42 15.05 12.73
N ALA A 234 6.60 14.75 11.71
CA ALA A 234 5.18 15.11 11.71
C ALA A 234 4.41 14.33 12.78
N VAL A 235 4.68 13.03 12.93
CA VAL A 235 4.09 12.17 13.97
C VAL A 235 4.45 12.71 15.36
N GLU A 236 5.73 12.99 15.61
CA GLU A 236 6.22 13.54 16.89
C GLU A 236 5.62 14.92 17.19
N ALA A 237 5.59 15.81 16.20
CA ALA A 237 4.99 17.16 16.34
C ALA A 237 3.48 17.12 16.61
N TYR A 238 2.80 16.07 16.15
CA TYR A 238 1.38 15.82 16.45
C TYR A 238 1.17 15.27 17.87
N GLY A 239 2.23 14.89 18.59
CA GLY A 239 2.17 14.34 19.95
C GLY A 239 2.05 12.82 19.98
N ASN A 240 2.31 12.14 18.89
CA ASN A 240 2.32 10.69 18.78
C ASN A 240 3.76 10.15 18.69
N GLU A 241 3.90 8.84 18.79
CA GLU A 241 5.16 8.12 18.57
C GLU A 241 5.10 7.28 17.30
N VAL A 242 6.27 7.08 16.68
CA VAL A 242 6.40 6.17 15.54
C VAL A 242 6.38 4.74 16.06
N ALA A 243 5.41 3.95 15.64
CA ALA A 243 5.28 2.57 16.06
C ALA A 243 6.52 1.73 15.70
N THR A 244 6.90 0.82 16.57
CA THR A 244 7.87 -0.24 16.28
C THR A 244 7.26 -1.29 15.35
N SER A 245 8.10 -2.13 14.76
CA SER A 245 7.60 -3.24 13.94
C SER A 245 6.84 -4.28 14.77
N ALA A 246 7.19 -4.46 16.03
CA ALA A 246 6.48 -5.35 16.96
C ALA A 246 5.04 -4.83 17.21
N GLU A 247 4.89 -3.56 17.57
CA GLU A 247 3.58 -2.93 17.75
C GLU A 247 2.74 -2.96 16.46
N ALA A 248 3.38 -2.75 15.30
CA ALA A 248 2.67 -2.85 14.02
C ALA A 248 2.15 -4.27 13.76
N ARG A 249 2.90 -5.33 14.12
CA ARG A 249 2.43 -6.72 14.00
C ARG A 249 1.26 -7.04 14.92
N GLU A 250 1.21 -6.41 16.10
CA GLU A 250 0.07 -6.56 17.03
C GLU A 250 -1.19 -5.85 16.53
N MET A 251 -1.05 -4.77 15.76
CA MET A 251 -2.18 -4.02 15.18
C MET A 251 -2.76 -4.69 13.92
N LEU A 252 -1.94 -5.46 13.20
CA LEU A 252 -2.25 -6.04 11.89
C LEU A 252 -2.70 -7.50 12.02
#